data_12e813eb19e398a42761234e3203c77b
#
_entry.id   12e813eb19e398a42761234e3203c77b
#
_cell.length_a   1.000
_cell.length_b   1.000
_cell.length_c   1.000
_cell.angle_alpha   90.00
_cell.angle_beta   90.00
_cell.angle_gamma   90.00
#
_symmetry.space_group_name_H-M   'P 1'
#
loop_
_entity.id
_entity.type
_entity.pdbx_description
1 polymer ?
#
loop_
_entity_poly.entity_id
_entity_poly.type
_entity_poly.pdbx_seq_one_letter_code
_entity_poly.pdbx_strand_id
1 'polypeptide(L)'
;MDMDTTRIKDGYEQILSAFSNHEADILIGTQMIVKGHDFPGVTLVGVLAADLSLYISDYRASERTFQLLTQAAGRAGRGDIPGNVIIQTYDPDHYSITTAKEQNYEAFYGQEIEYRKMMRYPPVWNMLYILCASKNEAAASEAAVALMGKIDQIVRENSEKIFSIGPSDAPVSYTHLRAHETLAN
;
A
#
# COMPACT_ATOMS: atom_id res chain seq x y z
N MET A 1 16.48 -0.95 8.70
CA MET A 1 16.69 -1.31 7.30
C MET A 1 15.64 -0.62 6.45
N ASP A 2 16.04 0.25 5.57
CA ASP A 2 15.18 1.01 4.65
C ASP A 2 15.88 1.12 3.27
N MET A 3 15.24 1.84 2.33
CA MET A 3 15.78 1.99 0.98
C MET A 3 17.15 2.69 0.95
N ASP A 4 17.46 3.54 1.90
CA ASP A 4 18.73 4.28 1.93
C ASP A 4 19.87 3.40 2.47
N THR A 5 19.62 2.59 3.49
CA THR A 5 20.61 1.65 4.05
C THR A 5 20.91 0.47 3.14
N THR A 6 20.05 0.18 2.16
CA THR A 6 20.20 -0.94 1.21
C THR A 6 20.78 -0.52 -0.15
N ARG A 7 21.10 0.75 -0.37
CA ARG A 7 21.76 1.23 -1.60
C ARG A 7 23.19 0.75 -1.78
N ILE A 8 23.85 0.37 -0.69
CA ILE A 8 25.17 -0.25 -0.74
C ILE A 8 24.99 -1.68 -1.27
N LYS A 9 25.73 -2.02 -2.34
CA LYS A 9 25.75 -3.37 -2.89
C LYS A 9 26.08 -4.35 -1.75
N ASP A 10 25.23 -5.37 -1.60
CA ASP A 10 25.31 -6.40 -0.55
C ASP A 10 24.94 -5.96 0.89
N GLY A 11 24.62 -4.67 1.14
CA GLY A 11 24.25 -4.19 2.48
C GLY A 11 22.99 -4.84 3.04
N TYR A 12 22.06 -5.18 2.17
CA TYR A 12 20.85 -5.91 2.53
C TYR A 12 21.16 -7.32 3.08
N GLU A 13 21.96 -8.08 2.36
CA GLU A 13 22.32 -9.46 2.74
C GLU A 13 23.18 -9.49 4.01
N GLN A 14 24.06 -8.52 4.20
CA GLN A 14 24.89 -8.41 5.40
C GLN A 14 24.04 -8.18 6.66
N ILE A 15 23.06 -7.27 6.61
CA ILE A 15 22.16 -6.99 7.74
C ILE A 15 21.35 -8.24 8.09
N LEU A 16 20.80 -8.94 7.09
CA LEU A 16 20.00 -10.14 7.33
C LEU A 16 20.86 -11.29 7.85
N SER A 17 22.09 -11.46 7.35
CA SER A 17 23.01 -12.46 7.81
C SER A 17 23.42 -12.22 9.28
N ALA A 18 23.74 -10.99 9.64
CA ALA A 18 24.06 -10.62 11.01
C ALA A 18 22.90 -10.93 11.98
N PHE A 19 21.68 -10.62 11.59
CA PHE A 19 20.48 -10.96 12.38
C PHE A 19 20.27 -12.48 12.46
N SER A 20 20.39 -13.19 11.34
CA SER A 20 20.26 -14.66 11.30
C SER A 20 21.31 -15.39 12.12
N ASN A 21 22.53 -14.85 12.18
CA ASN A 21 23.66 -15.40 12.95
C ASN A 21 23.64 -14.98 14.43
N HIS A 22 22.59 -14.30 14.90
CA HIS A 22 22.49 -13.77 16.27
C HIS A 22 23.60 -12.76 16.63
N GLU A 23 24.15 -12.05 15.64
CA GLU A 23 25.06 -10.92 15.85
C GLU A 23 24.30 -9.63 16.20
N ALA A 24 22.98 -9.64 15.99
CA ALA A 24 22.06 -8.59 16.36
C ALA A 24 20.77 -9.19 16.95
N ASP A 25 20.30 -8.63 18.06
CA ASP A 25 19.08 -9.10 18.76
C ASP A 25 17.81 -8.48 18.19
N ILE A 26 17.90 -7.34 17.52
CA ILE A 26 16.75 -6.58 17.02
C ILE A 26 17.00 -6.17 15.56
N LEU A 27 16.05 -6.53 14.70
CA LEU A 27 16.00 -6.07 13.32
C LEU A 27 14.89 -5.02 13.15
N ILE A 28 15.29 -3.80 12.78
CA ILE A 28 14.34 -2.71 12.50
C ILE A 28 14.34 -2.42 11.01
N GLY A 29 13.15 -2.30 10.42
CA GLY A 29 13.03 -1.95 9.02
C GLY A 29 11.59 -1.70 8.58
N THR A 30 11.44 -1.45 7.29
CA THR A 30 10.14 -1.26 6.63
C THR A 30 9.57 -2.60 6.16
N GLN A 31 8.54 -2.55 5.34
CA GLN A 31 7.91 -3.74 4.72
C GLN A 31 8.89 -4.70 4.03
N MET A 32 10.10 -4.24 3.70
CA MET A 32 11.11 -5.06 3.03
C MET A 32 11.55 -6.26 3.87
N ILE A 33 11.60 -6.10 5.21
CA ILE A 33 12.03 -7.21 6.11
C ILE A 33 10.97 -8.30 6.27
N VAL A 34 9.71 -8.00 5.92
CA VAL A 34 8.61 -8.96 6.06
C VAL A 34 8.57 -9.95 4.90
N LYS A 35 9.17 -9.60 3.75
CA LYS A 35 9.11 -10.42 2.53
C LYS A 35 10.31 -11.36 2.41
N GLY A 36 10.05 -12.65 2.21
CA GLY A 36 11.02 -13.60 1.67
C GLY A 36 12.03 -14.18 2.66
N HIS A 37 12.05 -13.75 3.93
CA HIS A 37 13.03 -14.25 4.90
C HIS A 37 12.34 -15.07 6.00
N ASP A 38 13.02 -16.12 6.44
CA ASP A 38 12.59 -16.99 7.53
C ASP A 38 13.61 -16.92 8.66
N PHE A 39 13.16 -16.46 9.82
CA PHE A 39 13.97 -16.34 11.04
C PHE A 39 13.30 -17.15 12.16
N PRO A 40 13.65 -18.43 12.33
CA PRO A 40 12.95 -19.30 13.28
C PRO A 40 13.10 -18.85 14.74
N GLY A 41 14.15 -18.05 15.05
CA GLY A 41 14.39 -17.51 16.40
C GLY A 41 13.58 -16.26 16.75
N VAL A 42 12.71 -15.74 15.86
CA VAL A 42 11.94 -14.53 16.14
C VAL A 42 10.76 -14.84 17.06
N THR A 43 10.83 -14.33 18.29
CA THR A 43 9.80 -14.49 19.32
C THR A 43 8.87 -13.28 19.47
N LEU A 44 9.27 -12.12 18.93
CA LEU A 44 8.48 -10.89 18.96
C LEU A 44 8.53 -10.17 17.63
N VAL A 45 7.35 -9.81 17.12
CA VAL A 45 7.21 -8.89 15.98
C VAL A 45 6.41 -7.67 16.44
N GLY A 46 7.02 -6.49 16.32
CA GLY A 46 6.37 -5.20 16.57
C GLY A 46 6.04 -4.50 15.25
N VAL A 47 4.78 -4.13 15.05
CA VAL A 47 4.35 -3.29 13.94
C VAL A 47 4.00 -1.91 14.48
N LEU A 48 4.78 -0.89 14.10
CA LEU A 48 4.57 0.48 14.52
C LEU A 48 3.70 1.22 13.52
N ALA A 49 2.76 2.03 14.04
CA ALA A 49 1.89 2.90 13.25
C ALA A 49 1.20 2.15 12.07
N ALA A 50 0.54 1.03 12.38
CA ALA A 50 -0.08 0.14 11.40
C ALA A 50 -1.12 0.85 10.51
N ASP A 51 -1.76 1.88 11.03
CA ASP A 51 -2.77 2.71 10.36
C ASP A 51 -2.20 3.70 9.34
N LEU A 52 -0.89 3.96 9.30
CA LEU A 52 -0.32 4.85 8.29
C LEU A 52 -0.61 4.39 6.86
N SER A 53 -0.69 3.08 6.64
CA SER A 53 -1.05 2.51 5.34
C SER A 53 -2.52 2.69 4.98
N LEU A 54 -3.42 2.93 5.96
CA LEU A 54 -4.84 3.19 5.73
C LEU A 54 -5.09 4.61 5.18
N TYR A 55 -4.22 5.56 5.49
CA TYR A 55 -4.35 6.96 5.05
C TYR A 55 -3.80 7.23 3.65
N ILE A 56 -3.32 6.21 2.97
CA ILE A 56 -2.91 6.34 1.56
C ILE A 56 -4.16 6.47 0.69
N SER A 57 -4.18 7.44 -0.20
CA SER A 57 -5.29 7.66 -1.16
C SER A 57 -5.31 6.57 -2.24
N ASP A 58 -5.55 5.34 -1.84
CA ASP A 58 -5.67 4.16 -2.71
C ASP A 58 -6.84 3.29 -2.20
N TYR A 59 -7.76 2.92 -3.08
CA TYR A 59 -8.90 2.06 -2.71
C TYR A 59 -8.50 0.69 -2.13
N ARG A 60 -7.24 0.28 -2.31
CA ARG A 60 -6.67 -0.96 -1.77
C ARG A 60 -5.95 -0.75 -0.43
N ALA A 61 -6.05 0.43 0.18
CA ALA A 61 -5.32 0.73 1.41
C ALA A 61 -5.62 -0.28 2.53
N SER A 62 -6.90 -0.59 2.74
CA SER A 62 -7.35 -1.56 3.74
C SER A 62 -6.85 -2.97 3.45
N GLU A 63 -6.92 -3.41 2.20
CA GLU A 63 -6.41 -4.72 1.77
C GLU A 63 -4.89 -4.83 1.97
N ARG A 64 -4.14 -3.80 1.57
CA ARG A 64 -2.69 -3.77 1.79
C ARG A 64 -2.33 -3.80 3.27
N THR A 65 -3.07 -3.08 4.10
CA THR A 65 -2.86 -3.08 5.55
C THR A 65 -3.10 -4.47 6.11
N PHE A 66 -4.22 -5.10 5.80
CA PHE A 66 -4.51 -6.47 6.21
C PHE A 66 -3.40 -7.44 5.79
N GLN A 67 -2.98 -7.40 4.52
CA GLN A 67 -1.93 -8.27 3.99
C GLN A 67 -0.59 -8.07 4.71
N LEU A 68 -0.19 -6.82 4.94
CA LEU A 68 1.06 -6.51 5.64
C LEU A 68 1.05 -7.00 7.08
N LEU A 69 -0.05 -6.76 7.81
CA LEU A 69 -0.18 -7.20 9.20
C LEU A 69 -0.20 -8.73 9.32
N THR A 70 -0.93 -9.40 8.43
CA THR A 70 -0.97 -10.88 8.41
C THR A 70 0.39 -11.47 8.06
N GLN A 71 1.12 -10.88 7.10
CA GLN A 71 2.48 -11.31 6.76
C GLN A 71 3.45 -11.09 7.93
N ALA A 72 3.37 -9.94 8.61
CA ALA A 72 4.19 -9.65 9.77
C ALA A 72 3.89 -10.61 10.92
N ALA A 73 2.61 -10.86 11.20
CA ALA A 73 2.19 -11.83 12.22
C ALA A 73 2.72 -13.24 11.94
N GLY A 74 2.73 -13.66 10.68
CA GLY A 74 3.27 -14.94 10.26
C GLY A 74 4.80 -15.09 10.38
N ARG A 75 5.52 -14.08 10.89
CA ARG A 75 6.99 -14.16 11.14
C ARG A 75 7.32 -14.53 12.57
N ALA A 76 6.42 -14.29 13.52
CA ALA A 76 6.62 -14.67 14.91
C ALA A 76 6.33 -16.15 15.14
N GLY A 77 7.12 -16.83 16.00
CA GLY A 77 6.82 -18.17 16.48
C GLY A 77 6.96 -19.29 15.45
N ARG A 78 7.88 -19.17 14.50
CA ARG A 78 8.18 -20.25 13.54
C ARG A 78 9.11 -21.33 14.06
N GLY A 79 9.71 -21.12 15.22
CA GLY A 79 10.52 -22.11 15.93
C GLY A 79 9.72 -22.83 17.02
N ASP A 80 10.45 -23.47 17.92
CA ASP A 80 9.88 -24.20 19.08
C ASP A 80 9.30 -23.28 20.16
N ILE A 81 9.57 -21.97 20.07
CA ILE A 81 9.11 -20.97 21.04
C ILE A 81 7.93 -20.20 20.44
N PRO A 82 6.80 -20.11 21.16
CA PRO A 82 5.65 -19.30 20.71
C PRO A 82 6.04 -17.84 20.49
N GLY A 83 5.61 -17.28 19.36
CA GLY A 83 5.85 -15.88 19.03
C GLY A 83 4.70 -14.96 19.45
N ASN A 84 5.04 -13.73 19.77
CA ASN A 84 4.08 -12.66 20.03
C ASN A 84 4.12 -11.61 18.93
N VAL A 85 2.95 -11.02 18.66
CA VAL A 85 2.83 -9.90 17.71
C VAL A 85 2.16 -8.73 18.42
N ILE A 86 2.80 -7.57 18.37
CA ILE A 86 2.26 -6.33 18.91
C ILE A 86 2.01 -5.38 17.75
N ILE A 87 0.76 -4.96 17.58
CA ILE A 87 0.36 -3.99 16.56
C ILE A 87 0.02 -2.68 17.26
N GLN A 88 0.83 -1.64 17.02
CA GLN A 88 0.56 -0.29 17.47
C GLN A 88 -0.28 0.43 16.42
N THR A 89 -1.40 1.03 16.84
CA THR A 89 -2.34 1.74 15.97
C THR A 89 -3.11 2.80 16.76
N TYR A 90 -3.58 3.83 16.08
CA TYR A 90 -4.53 4.82 16.61
C TYR A 90 -5.99 4.41 16.33
N ASP A 91 -6.23 3.46 15.43
CA ASP A 91 -7.55 2.95 15.08
C ASP A 91 -7.62 1.42 15.26
N PRO A 92 -7.65 0.94 16.53
CA PRO A 92 -7.61 -0.49 16.83
C PRO A 92 -8.87 -1.26 16.37
N ASP A 93 -9.98 -0.56 16.17
CA ASP A 93 -11.25 -1.15 15.77
C ASP A 93 -11.44 -1.24 14.25
N HIS A 94 -10.52 -0.71 13.48
CA HIS A 94 -10.59 -0.81 12.01
C HIS A 94 -10.57 -2.28 11.57
N TYR A 95 -11.49 -2.64 10.67
CA TYR A 95 -11.69 -4.05 10.29
C TYR A 95 -10.43 -4.72 9.73
N SER A 96 -9.55 -4.00 9.02
CA SER A 96 -8.28 -4.55 8.54
C SER A 96 -7.34 -4.94 9.68
N ILE A 97 -7.42 -4.27 10.82
CA ILE A 97 -6.56 -4.51 11.98
C ILE A 97 -7.13 -5.64 12.82
N THR A 98 -8.43 -5.59 13.13
CA THR A 98 -9.12 -6.61 13.92
C THR A 98 -9.06 -7.97 13.25
N THR A 99 -9.35 -8.04 11.95
CA THR A 99 -9.32 -9.29 11.18
C THR A 99 -7.90 -9.81 10.95
N ALA A 100 -6.90 -8.92 10.79
CA ALA A 100 -5.50 -9.32 10.71
C ALA A 100 -4.98 -9.91 12.04
N LYS A 101 -5.39 -9.35 13.18
CA LYS A 101 -5.10 -9.90 14.51
C LYS A 101 -5.60 -11.34 14.66
N GLU A 102 -6.76 -11.64 14.09
CA GLU A 102 -7.38 -12.97 14.10
C GLU A 102 -6.91 -13.85 12.94
N GLN A 103 -6.12 -13.30 12.01
CA GLN A 103 -5.73 -13.94 10.75
C GLN A 103 -6.94 -14.43 9.94
N ASN A 104 -8.07 -13.74 10.05
CA ASN A 104 -9.34 -14.13 9.47
C ASN A 104 -9.57 -13.41 8.13
N TYR A 105 -9.11 -14.04 7.05
CA TYR A 105 -9.30 -13.51 5.69
C TYR A 105 -10.77 -13.42 5.28
N GLU A 106 -11.59 -14.40 5.66
CA GLU A 106 -13.01 -14.43 5.27
C GLU A 106 -13.78 -13.26 5.88
N ALA A 107 -13.54 -12.97 7.16
CA ALA A 107 -14.14 -11.82 7.84
C ALA A 107 -13.65 -10.49 7.23
N PHE A 108 -12.36 -10.39 6.88
CA PHE A 108 -11.82 -9.25 6.16
C PHE A 108 -12.50 -9.08 4.81
N TYR A 109 -12.53 -10.14 3.99
CA TYR A 109 -13.11 -10.11 2.65
C TYR A 109 -14.59 -9.69 2.67
N GLY A 110 -15.37 -10.22 3.62
CA GLY A 110 -16.78 -9.88 3.76
C GLY A 110 -17.01 -8.38 3.97
N GLN A 111 -16.21 -7.72 4.82
CA GLN A 111 -16.31 -6.28 5.07
C GLN A 111 -15.76 -5.46 3.90
N GLU A 112 -14.61 -5.84 3.36
CA GLU A 112 -13.97 -5.14 2.24
C GLU A 112 -14.84 -5.15 0.99
N ILE A 113 -15.48 -6.28 0.65
CA ILE A 113 -16.29 -6.38 -0.56
C ILE A 113 -17.56 -5.53 -0.47
N GLU A 114 -18.18 -5.42 0.71
CA GLU A 114 -19.32 -4.53 0.93
C GLU A 114 -18.92 -3.06 0.81
N TYR A 115 -17.78 -2.68 1.37
CA TYR A 115 -17.22 -1.34 1.18
C TYR A 115 -16.99 -1.02 -0.30
N ARG A 116 -16.39 -1.94 -1.06
CA ARG A 116 -16.13 -1.77 -2.50
C ARG A 116 -17.41 -1.69 -3.33
N LYS A 117 -18.46 -2.43 -2.95
CA LYS A 117 -19.78 -2.29 -3.57
C LYS A 117 -20.34 -0.88 -3.37
N MET A 118 -20.30 -0.39 -2.14
CA MET A 118 -20.81 0.94 -1.78
C MET A 118 -20.04 2.05 -2.50
N MET A 119 -18.71 1.96 -2.53
CA MET A 119 -17.82 2.95 -3.14
C MET A 119 -17.62 2.79 -4.65
N ARG A 120 -18.19 1.75 -5.25
CA ARG A 120 -18.06 1.40 -6.68
C ARG A 120 -16.61 1.14 -7.09
N TYR A 121 -15.87 0.41 -6.24
CA TYR A 121 -14.48 0.04 -6.48
C TYR A 121 -14.33 -1.38 -7.08
N PRO A 122 -13.21 -1.64 -7.75
CA PRO A 122 -12.86 -3.00 -8.17
C PRO A 122 -12.78 -3.97 -6.97
N PRO A 123 -13.10 -5.24 -7.15
CA PRO A 123 -13.47 -5.93 -8.40
C PRO A 123 -14.97 -5.86 -8.74
N VAL A 124 -15.81 -5.25 -7.88
CA VAL A 124 -17.26 -5.17 -8.09
C VAL A 124 -17.60 -4.25 -9.27
N TRP A 125 -16.85 -3.17 -9.41
CA TRP A 125 -16.94 -2.23 -10.52
C TRP A 125 -15.62 -2.14 -11.26
N ASN A 126 -15.67 -1.77 -12.53
CA ASN A 126 -14.47 -1.48 -13.29
C ASN A 126 -14.08 -0.01 -13.10
N MET A 127 -12.80 0.27 -12.96
CA MET A 127 -12.27 1.62 -12.82
C MET A 127 -11.19 1.86 -13.87
N LEU A 128 -11.29 3.00 -14.56
CA LEU A 128 -10.26 3.47 -15.48
C LEU A 128 -9.71 4.78 -14.93
N TYR A 129 -8.41 4.83 -14.76
CA TYR A 129 -7.68 6.04 -14.40
C TYR A 129 -6.90 6.55 -15.62
N ILE A 130 -7.08 7.81 -15.98
CA ILE A 130 -6.40 8.44 -17.12
C ILE A 130 -5.56 9.58 -16.57
N LEU A 131 -4.24 9.53 -16.79
CA LEU A 131 -3.29 10.57 -16.40
C LEU A 131 -2.92 11.41 -17.64
N CYS A 132 -3.24 12.70 -17.58
CA CYS A 132 -2.77 13.69 -18.53
C CYS A 132 -1.52 14.36 -17.95
N ALA A 133 -0.36 14.21 -18.61
CA ALA A 133 0.90 14.77 -18.14
C ALA A 133 1.55 15.65 -19.22
N SER A 134 2.06 16.82 -18.82
CA SER A 134 2.80 17.74 -19.70
C SER A 134 3.81 18.53 -18.88
N LYS A 135 4.86 19.04 -19.54
CA LYS A 135 5.78 20.03 -18.94
C LYS A 135 5.08 21.39 -18.70
N ASN A 136 4.00 21.66 -19.40
CA ASN A 136 3.14 22.83 -19.23
C ASN A 136 1.84 22.39 -18.54
N GLU A 137 1.64 22.87 -17.33
CA GLU A 137 0.47 22.55 -16.50
C GLU A 137 -0.86 22.95 -17.15
N ALA A 138 -0.91 24.13 -17.77
CA ALA A 138 -2.10 24.58 -18.49
C ALA A 138 -2.47 23.63 -19.62
N ALA A 139 -1.50 23.17 -20.41
CA ALA A 139 -1.73 22.23 -21.49
C ALA A 139 -2.20 20.85 -20.99
N ALA A 140 -1.72 20.38 -19.83
CA ALA A 140 -2.19 19.15 -19.21
C ALA A 140 -3.65 19.28 -18.74
N SER A 141 -3.98 20.41 -18.11
CA SER A 141 -5.33 20.72 -17.65
C SER A 141 -6.32 20.83 -18.80
N GLU A 142 -5.98 21.59 -19.86
CA GLU A 142 -6.82 21.72 -21.06
C GLU A 142 -7.07 20.36 -21.72
N ALA A 143 -6.06 19.52 -21.85
CA ALA A 143 -6.19 18.17 -22.39
C ALA A 143 -7.11 17.28 -21.54
N ALA A 144 -7.01 17.37 -20.21
CA ALA A 144 -7.85 16.61 -19.28
C ALA A 144 -9.32 17.05 -19.36
N VAL A 145 -9.57 18.36 -19.42
CA VAL A 145 -10.92 18.92 -19.58
C VAL A 145 -11.54 18.53 -20.94
N ALA A 146 -10.76 18.63 -22.00
CA ALA A 146 -11.22 18.24 -23.34
C ALA A 146 -11.55 16.74 -23.43
N LEU A 147 -10.72 15.89 -22.79
CA LEU A 147 -10.96 14.45 -22.73
C LEU A 147 -12.23 14.13 -21.94
N MET A 148 -12.40 14.79 -20.80
CA MET A 148 -13.60 14.62 -19.97
C MET A 148 -14.88 14.98 -20.73
N GLY A 149 -14.88 16.09 -21.47
CA GLY A 149 -16.00 16.47 -22.31
C GLY A 149 -16.37 15.42 -23.37
N LYS A 150 -15.36 14.76 -23.97
CA LYS A 150 -15.59 13.66 -24.92
C LYS A 150 -16.15 12.42 -24.24
N ILE A 151 -15.64 12.07 -23.06
CA ILE A 151 -16.16 10.94 -22.27
C ILE A 151 -17.63 11.18 -21.91
N ASP A 152 -17.96 12.36 -21.42
CA ASP A 152 -19.33 12.71 -21.05
C ASP A 152 -20.29 12.67 -22.26
N GLN A 153 -19.81 13.05 -23.43
CA GLN A 153 -20.57 12.92 -24.68
C GLN A 153 -20.85 11.45 -25.01
N ILE A 154 -19.83 10.59 -25.00
CA ILE A 154 -19.95 9.15 -25.27
C ILE A 154 -20.92 8.50 -24.28
N VAL A 155 -20.82 8.84 -23.00
CA VAL A 155 -21.71 8.32 -21.94
C VAL A 155 -23.17 8.67 -22.24
N ARG A 156 -23.46 9.93 -22.63
CA ARG A 156 -24.81 10.36 -22.98
C ARG A 156 -25.37 9.67 -24.23
N GLU A 157 -24.53 9.49 -25.26
CA GLU A 157 -24.95 8.90 -26.52
C GLU A 157 -25.23 7.40 -26.40
N ASN A 158 -24.52 6.69 -25.52
CA ASN A 158 -24.60 5.23 -25.40
C ASN A 158 -25.42 4.75 -24.21
N SER A 159 -25.97 5.65 -23.38
CA SER A 159 -26.73 5.32 -22.15
C SER A 159 -25.97 4.37 -21.21
N GLU A 160 -24.64 4.42 -21.24
CA GLU A 160 -23.76 3.57 -20.43
C GLU A 160 -23.81 3.97 -18.96
N LYS A 161 -23.71 2.97 -18.07
CA LYS A 161 -23.60 3.19 -16.63
C LYS A 161 -22.16 3.54 -16.24
N ILE A 162 -21.63 4.60 -16.83
CA ILE A 162 -20.29 5.10 -16.58
C ILE A 162 -20.41 6.33 -15.67
N PHE A 163 -19.61 6.36 -14.62
CA PHE A 163 -19.50 7.52 -13.74
C PHE A 163 -18.10 8.10 -13.94
N SER A 164 -18.06 9.34 -14.39
CA SER A 164 -16.82 10.08 -14.56
C SER A 164 -16.60 11.01 -13.37
N ILE A 165 -15.37 11.09 -12.90
CA ILE A 165 -14.94 11.95 -11.80
C ILE A 165 -13.67 12.68 -12.25
N GLY A 166 -13.64 13.99 -12.06
CA GLY A 166 -12.50 14.80 -12.42
C GLY A 166 -12.84 15.86 -13.46
N PRO A 167 -11.83 16.47 -14.14
CA PRO A 167 -10.40 16.29 -13.83
C PRO A 167 -10.00 16.86 -12.46
N SER A 168 -8.97 16.28 -11.85
CA SER A 168 -8.38 16.77 -10.60
C SER A 168 -6.87 16.66 -10.66
N ASP A 169 -6.18 17.40 -9.80
CA ASP A 169 -4.73 17.31 -9.71
C ASP A 169 -4.27 15.90 -9.36
N ALA A 170 -3.14 15.49 -9.95
CA ALA A 170 -2.54 14.21 -9.63
C ALA A 170 -2.07 14.18 -8.17
N PRO A 171 -2.16 13.04 -7.47
CA PRO A 171 -1.63 12.91 -6.12
C PRO A 171 -0.16 13.33 -6.02
N VAL A 172 0.21 13.94 -4.90
CA VAL A 172 1.54 14.53 -4.65
C VAL A 172 2.71 13.57 -4.92
N SER A 173 2.51 12.27 -4.81
CA SER A 173 3.51 11.25 -5.14
C SER A 173 4.03 11.32 -6.58
N TYR A 174 3.25 11.88 -7.50
CA TYR A 174 3.67 12.09 -8.89
C TYR A 174 4.43 13.40 -9.11
N THR A 175 4.30 14.37 -8.22
CA THR A 175 5.02 15.64 -8.32
C THR A 175 6.49 15.51 -7.91
N HIS A 176 6.84 14.59 -7.01
CA HIS A 176 8.22 14.29 -6.64
C HIS A 176 9.06 13.67 -7.77
N LEU A 177 8.46 12.92 -8.67
CA LEU A 177 9.14 12.41 -9.87
C LEU A 177 9.52 13.54 -10.85
N ARG A 178 8.78 14.66 -10.85
CA ARG A 178 9.10 15.85 -11.67
C ARG A 178 10.32 16.62 -11.12
N ALA A 179 10.53 16.65 -9.82
CA ALA A 179 11.64 17.38 -9.22
C ALA A 179 13.01 16.71 -9.46
N HIS A 180 13.04 15.39 -9.64
CA HIS A 180 14.27 14.65 -9.92
C HIS A 180 14.72 14.68 -11.40
N GLU A 181 13.80 14.85 -12.35
CA GLU A 181 14.15 14.95 -13.76
C GLU A 181 14.68 16.33 -14.16
N THR A 182 14.44 17.37 -13.37
CA THR A 182 14.92 18.73 -13.67
C THR A 182 16.34 19.02 -13.15
N LEU A 183 16.96 18.10 -12.40
CA LEU A 183 18.34 18.25 -11.89
C LEU A 183 19.38 17.45 -12.68
N ALA A 184 19.00 16.84 -13.80
CA ALA A 184 19.87 16.01 -14.65
C ALA A 184 20.08 16.64 -16.05
N ASN A 185 20.13 18.00 -16.16
CA ASN A 185 20.64 18.71 -17.35
C ASN A 185 21.54 19.86 -16.92
#